data_0da777f85f49936d22a9c4e894650ed6
#
_entry.id   0da777f85f49936d22a9c4e894650ed6
#
_cell.length_a   1.000
_cell.length_b   1.000
_cell.length_c   1.000
_cell.angle_alpha   90.00
_cell.angle_beta   90.00
_cell.angle_gamma   90.00
#
_symmetry.space_group_name_H-M   'P 1'
#
loop_
_entity.id
_entity.type
_entity.pdbx_description
1 polymer ?
#
loop_
_entity_poly.entity_id
_entity_poly.type
_entity_poly.pdbx_seq_one_letter_code
_entity_poly.pdbx_strand_id
1 'polypeptide(L)'
;MAETNSNERMEKIVSLCRRRGFVFQSSEIYGGLNGLWDYGPLGVALKRNIKETWWRDMVTAHNDRVQLEGAPRPFQMTGIESSIIMHPRVWKTSGHYDLFHDMMVDCRESKRRYRYDHIKGAWVEHEGQRSFVTCITDGDAKEEIARRALQYFKLKAKYADKLVWHGEVTDLTSISDTGQVLAPDAKELGTLTEPREFNLMFETHIGAMRSDDSKAFLRPETAQGMFVNFRNVVDSSRVKVPFGIAQQGKSFRNEITPRNFTFRTREFEQMEMEFFCHPSESREWYQFWRDRRFQWYVDLGINREHLILRDHEQAELAHYSVGTADVEYAFPFCEEGEYGELEGVAHRGDFDLRSHMEGKLVREGDELVVEQGEDGKPKYPGSGKDLTYHDEEAKERFVPHVIEPAAGADRTVLAFICDAYDEEEITNEKGKTESRVVMRFHPRIAPVKVGVFPLLKNKPELVAKAMEVRTLLQPYLTVFYDETGA
;
A
#
# COMPACT_ATOMS: atom_id res chain seq x y z
N MET A 1 -0.50 16.13 -24.23
CA MET A 1 0.39 15.10 -24.87
C MET A 1 1.10 14.25 -23.84
N ALA A 2 1.42 14.73 -22.62
CA ALA A 2 2.02 13.93 -21.55
C ALA A 2 1.03 12.92 -20.94
N GLU A 3 -0.20 13.30 -20.63
CA GLU A 3 -1.25 12.43 -20.07
C GLU A 3 -1.60 11.22 -20.96
N THR A 4 -1.67 11.41 -22.28
CA THR A 4 -1.93 10.33 -23.24
C THR A 4 -0.80 9.29 -23.24
N ASN A 5 0.43 9.71 -22.92
CA ASN A 5 1.61 8.85 -22.95
C ASN A 5 1.76 8.00 -21.68
N SER A 6 1.34 8.50 -20.51
CA SER A 6 1.45 7.79 -19.22
C SER A 6 0.43 6.66 -19.11
N ASN A 7 -0.82 6.89 -19.45
CA ASN A 7 -1.87 5.86 -19.48
C ASN A 7 -1.54 4.76 -20.52
N GLU A 8 -1.02 5.13 -21.69
CA GLU A 8 -0.60 4.16 -22.71
C GLU A 8 0.54 3.25 -22.21
N ARG A 9 1.52 3.81 -21.48
CA ARG A 9 2.60 3.03 -20.87
C ARG A 9 2.06 2.01 -19.85
N MET A 10 1.13 2.44 -18.98
CA MET A 10 0.53 1.52 -18.01
C MET A 10 -0.28 0.40 -18.68
N GLU A 11 -1.03 0.70 -19.73
CA GLU A 11 -1.76 -0.32 -20.51
C GLU A 11 -0.82 -1.34 -21.15
N LYS A 12 0.31 -0.90 -21.70
CA LYS A 12 1.35 -1.79 -22.26
C LYS A 12 1.93 -2.71 -21.17
N ILE A 13 2.22 -2.17 -19.98
CA ILE A 13 2.73 -2.94 -18.84
C ILE A 13 1.70 -3.97 -18.37
N VAL A 14 0.44 -3.60 -18.19
CA VAL A 14 -0.65 -4.52 -17.81
C VAL A 14 -0.82 -5.64 -18.85
N SER A 15 -0.81 -5.28 -20.13
CA SER A 15 -0.85 -6.25 -21.24
C SER A 15 0.34 -7.21 -21.22
N LEU A 16 1.54 -6.69 -20.97
CA LEU A 16 2.75 -7.51 -20.80
C LEU A 16 2.59 -8.46 -19.60
N CYS A 17 2.17 -7.96 -18.45
CA CYS A 17 1.97 -8.75 -17.23
C CYS A 17 1.05 -9.96 -17.48
N ARG A 18 -0.05 -9.77 -18.18
CA ARG A 18 -0.97 -10.86 -18.56
C ARG A 18 -0.32 -11.85 -19.51
N ARG A 19 0.24 -11.37 -20.62
CA ARG A 19 0.83 -12.24 -21.67
C ARG A 19 2.03 -13.04 -21.18
N ARG A 20 2.83 -12.48 -20.26
CA ARG A 20 4.07 -13.11 -19.77
C ARG A 20 3.89 -13.83 -18.44
N GLY A 21 2.70 -13.84 -17.88
CA GLY A 21 2.40 -14.56 -16.65
C GLY A 21 3.00 -13.93 -15.39
N PHE A 22 2.94 -12.61 -15.31
CA PHE A 22 3.23 -11.90 -14.05
C PHE A 22 1.99 -11.82 -13.17
N VAL A 23 0.89 -11.24 -13.68
CA VAL A 23 -0.32 -11.01 -12.89
C VAL A 23 -1.56 -11.27 -13.74
N PHE A 24 -2.53 -11.97 -13.17
CA PHE A 24 -3.84 -12.26 -13.74
C PHE A 24 -4.94 -11.69 -12.83
N GLN A 25 -6.11 -11.41 -13.38
CA GLN A 25 -7.27 -11.12 -12.55
C GLN A 25 -7.72 -12.40 -11.85
N SER A 26 -7.98 -12.32 -10.54
CA SER A 26 -8.44 -13.50 -9.79
C SER A 26 -9.78 -14.01 -10.32
N SER A 27 -9.89 -15.32 -10.45
CA SER A 27 -11.11 -16.00 -10.92
C SER A 27 -11.59 -15.53 -12.32
N GLU A 28 -10.69 -15.18 -13.22
CA GLU A 28 -10.97 -14.59 -14.52
C GLU A 28 -11.96 -15.42 -15.36
N ILE A 29 -11.93 -16.76 -15.25
CA ILE A 29 -12.86 -17.67 -15.95
C ILE A 29 -14.34 -17.47 -15.56
N TYR A 30 -14.61 -16.84 -14.42
CA TYR A 30 -15.95 -16.47 -13.95
C TYR A 30 -16.24 -14.96 -14.07
N GLY A 31 -15.44 -14.23 -14.86
CA GLY A 31 -15.56 -12.79 -15.03
C GLY A 31 -14.68 -11.97 -14.12
N GLY A 32 -13.92 -12.61 -13.22
CA GLY A 32 -13.00 -11.96 -12.29
C GLY A 32 -13.68 -11.28 -11.09
N LEU A 33 -12.88 -10.94 -10.11
CA LEU A 33 -13.29 -10.14 -8.95
C LEU A 33 -12.46 -8.86 -8.92
N ASN A 34 -13.13 -7.70 -8.89
CA ASN A 34 -12.44 -6.42 -8.87
C ASN A 34 -11.58 -6.25 -7.61
N GLY A 35 -10.33 -5.80 -7.78
CA GLY A 35 -9.39 -5.57 -6.68
C GLY A 35 -8.79 -6.84 -6.08
N LEU A 36 -8.89 -7.99 -6.78
CA LEU A 36 -8.24 -9.24 -6.41
C LEU A 36 -7.41 -9.77 -7.59
N TRP A 37 -6.18 -10.17 -7.31
CA TRP A 37 -5.19 -10.51 -8.33
C TRP A 37 -4.43 -11.78 -7.97
N ASP A 38 -4.15 -12.60 -9.00
CA ASP A 38 -3.36 -13.81 -8.89
C ASP A 38 -1.99 -13.59 -9.55
N TYR A 39 -0.92 -14.07 -8.92
CA TYR A 39 0.42 -14.00 -9.49
C TYR A 39 0.69 -15.25 -10.32
N GLY A 40 1.02 -15.05 -11.60
CA GLY A 40 1.45 -16.12 -12.50
C GLY A 40 2.90 -16.57 -12.24
N PRO A 41 3.43 -17.50 -13.06
CA PRO A 41 4.75 -18.11 -12.82
C PRO A 41 5.91 -17.12 -12.70
N LEU A 42 5.98 -16.08 -13.56
CA LEU A 42 7.02 -15.06 -13.45
C LEU A 42 6.74 -14.08 -12.31
N GLY A 43 5.47 -13.75 -12.09
CA GLY A 43 5.07 -12.83 -11.01
C GLY A 43 5.33 -13.39 -9.63
N VAL A 44 5.00 -14.67 -9.38
CA VAL A 44 5.26 -15.30 -8.07
C VAL A 44 6.76 -15.42 -7.82
N ALA A 45 7.58 -15.70 -8.85
CA ALA A 45 9.03 -15.74 -8.71
C ALA A 45 9.59 -14.34 -8.37
N LEU A 46 9.14 -13.28 -9.06
CA LEU A 46 9.54 -11.90 -8.77
C LEU A 46 9.14 -11.50 -7.34
N LYS A 47 7.87 -11.71 -6.96
CA LYS A 47 7.36 -11.36 -5.64
C LYS A 47 8.10 -12.10 -4.51
N ARG A 48 8.37 -13.39 -4.68
CA ARG A 48 9.15 -14.16 -3.71
C ARG A 48 10.58 -13.64 -3.58
N ASN A 49 11.25 -13.36 -4.70
CA ASN A 49 12.60 -12.81 -4.68
C ASN A 49 12.67 -11.44 -3.98
N ILE A 50 11.67 -10.56 -4.17
CA ILE A 50 11.58 -9.27 -3.50
C ILE A 50 11.40 -9.48 -1.99
N LYS A 51 10.44 -10.31 -1.58
CA LYS A 51 10.18 -10.62 -0.17
C LYS A 51 11.38 -11.26 0.52
N GLU A 52 12.05 -12.20 -0.14
CA GLU A 52 13.23 -12.88 0.38
C GLU A 52 14.42 -11.93 0.49
N THR A 53 14.57 -11.03 -0.49
CA THR A 53 15.59 -9.96 -0.45
C THR A 53 15.33 -9.02 0.73
N TRP A 54 14.08 -8.57 0.93
CA TRP A 54 13.70 -7.75 2.06
C TRP A 54 13.98 -8.46 3.40
N TRP A 55 13.54 -9.72 3.54
CA TRP A 55 13.74 -10.51 4.75
C TRP A 55 15.22 -10.73 5.06
N ARG A 56 15.99 -11.03 4.03
CA ARG A 56 17.43 -11.19 4.17
C ARG A 56 18.09 -9.90 4.64
N ASP A 57 17.77 -8.77 4.02
CA ASP A 57 18.40 -7.49 4.33
C ASP A 57 17.97 -6.93 5.69
N MET A 58 16.73 -7.23 6.13
CA MET A 58 16.21 -6.76 7.42
C MET A 58 16.53 -7.69 8.58
N VAL A 59 16.50 -9.01 8.37
CA VAL A 59 16.55 -9.99 9.47
C VAL A 59 17.75 -10.91 9.37
N THR A 60 17.85 -11.73 8.31
CA THR A 60 18.78 -12.88 8.33
C THR A 60 20.23 -12.52 8.02
N ALA A 61 20.51 -11.46 7.28
CA ALA A 61 21.87 -10.97 7.00
C ALA A 61 22.24 -9.75 7.86
N HIS A 62 21.32 -9.29 8.73
CA HIS A 62 21.61 -8.22 9.67
C HIS A 62 22.66 -8.69 10.71
N ASN A 63 23.66 -7.85 10.92
CA ASN A 63 24.71 -8.12 11.90
C ASN A 63 24.52 -7.23 13.12
N ASP A 64 24.01 -7.78 14.20
CA ASP A 64 23.68 -7.09 15.45
C ASP A 64 24.92 -6.61 16.26
N ARG A 65 26.13 -6.86 15.75
CA ARG A 65 27.40 -6.42 16.36
C ARG A 65 28.02 -5.23 15.62
N VAL A 66 27.44 -4.87 14.47
CA VAL A 66 27.97 -3.79 13.62
C VAL A 66 27.01 -2.62 13.62
N GLN A 67 27.50 -1.44 13.98
CA GLN A 67 26.73 -0.21 13.81
C GLN A 67 26.65 0.11 12.32
N LEU A 68 25.43 0.18 11.81
CA LEU A 68 25.20 0.61 10.43
C LEU A 68 25.39 2.11 10.30
N GLU A 69 25.80 2.56 9.12
CA GLU A 69 25.94 3.99 8.82
C GLU A 69 24.59 4.73 9.05
N GLY A 70 24.65 5.82 9.80
CA GLY A 70 23.47 6.61 10.19
C GLY A 70 22.67 6.05 11.37
N ALA A 71 22.92 4.81 11.82
CA ALA A 71 22.26 4.27 13.01
C ALA A 71 22.90 4.84 14.29
N PRO A 72 22.12 5.18 15.33
CA PRO A 72 22.66 5.65 16.61
C PRO A 72 23.60 4.65 17.28
N ARG A 73 23.29 3.35 17.18
CA ARG A 73 24.08 2.24 17.74
C ARG A 73 23.72 0.91 17.07
N PRO A 74 24.45 -0.20 17.34
CA PRO A 74 24.06 -1.53 16.92
C PRO A 74 22.68 -1.90 17.48
N PHE A 75 21.93 -2.73 16.74
CA PHE A 75 20.58 -3.16 17.11
C PHE A 75 20.33 -4.61 16.70
N GLN A 76 19.28 -5.20 17.21
CA GLN A 76 18.89 -6.57 16.91
C GLN A 76 17.67 -6.61 15.99
N MET A 77 17.54 -7.67 15.20
CA MET A 77 16.38 -7.91 14.34
C MET A 77 15.90 -9.35 14.53
N THR A 78 14.60 -9.51 14.63
CA THR A 78 13.96 -10.82 14.70
C THR A 78 12.69 -10.85 13.86
N GLY A 79 12.13 -12.02 13.64
CA GLY A 79 10.92 -12.16 12.85
C GLY A 79 9.86 -12.95 13.56
N ILE A 80 8.60 -12.65 13.25
CA ILE A 80 7.44 -13.44 13.66
C ILE A 80 6.50 -13.68 12.47
N GLU A 81 5.58 -14.62 12.67
CA GLU A 81 4.39 -14.77 11.83
C GLU A 81 3.17 -14.85 12.75
N SER A 82 2.31 -13.84 12.72
CA SER A 82 1.09 -13.80 13.50
C SER A 82 -0.13 -14.24 12.69
N SER A 83 -1.19 -14.68 13.39
CA SER A 83 -2.44 -15.10 12.77
C SER A 83 -3.12 -13.98 12.01
N ILE A 84 -3.77 -14.30 10.88
CA ILE A 84 -4.60 -13.35 10.12
C ILE A 84 -5.84 -12.96 10.93
N ILE A 85 -6.49 -13.94 11.55
CA ILE A 85 -7.65 -13.72 12.41
C ILE A 85 -7.15 -13.58 13.84
N MET A 86 -7.39 -12.41 14.44
CA MET A 86 -6.97 -12.10 15.81
C MET A 86 -8.18 -11.80 16.69
N HIS A 87 -7.96 -11.76 17.99
CA HIS A 87 -9.02 -11.45 18.95
C HIS A 87 -9.62 -10.06 18.65
N PRO A 88 -10.95 -9.89 18.58
CA PRO A 88 -11.59 -8.61 18.20
C PRO A 88 -11.17 -7.39 19.04
N ARG A 89 -10.77 -7.60 20.30
CA ARG A 89 -10.27 -6.52 21.17
C ARG A 89 -8.99 -5.88 20.64
N VAL A 90 -8.17 -6.59 19.86
CA VAL A 90 -6.98 -6.01 19.22
C VAL A 90 -7.39 -4.81 18.38
N TRP A 91 -8.42 -4.97 17.55
CA TRP A 91 -8.92 -3.92 16.66
C TRP A 91 -9.66 -2.80 17.37
N LYS A 92 -10.31 -3.12 18.50
CA LYS A 92 -10.99 -2.14 19.35
C LYS A 92 -9.98 -1.23 20.08
N THR A 93 -8.94 -1.83 20.67
CA THR A 93 -7.92 -1.09 21.41
C THR A 93 -6.98 -0.29 20.49
N SER A 94 -6.65 -0.80 19.32
CA SER A 94 -5.85 -0.07 18.33
C SER A 94 -6.62 1.04 17.60
N GLY A 95 -7.94 1.11 17.78
CA GLY A 95 -8.78 2.13 17.13
C GLY A 95 -9.34 1.74 15.76
N HIS A 96 -8.86 0.66 15.11
CA HIS A 96 -9.34 0.25 13.79
C HIS A 96 -10.84 -0.03 13.74
N TYR A 97 -11.42 -0.53 14.84
CA TYR A 97 -12.86 -0.82 14.89
C TYR A 97 -13.73 0.42 14.68
N ASP A 98 -13.32 1.57 15.22
CA ASP A 98 -14.08 2.83 15.15
C ASP A 98 -13.61 3.78 14.04
N LEU A 99 -12.33 3.72 13.66
CA LEU A 99 -11.73 4.74 12.81
C LEU A 99 -11.45 4.23 11.39
N PHE A 100 -11.47 2.90 11.19
CA PHE A 100 -11.17 2.29 9.89
C PHE A 100 -12.44 2.13 9.05
N HIS A 101 -13.04 3.26 8.70
CA HIS A 101 -14.24 3.33 7.87
C HIS A 101 -14.15 4.48 6.85
N ASP A 102 -14.83 4.32 5.73
CA ASP A 102 -15.06 5.38 4.75
C ASP A 102 -16.51 5.87 4.87
N MET A 103 -16.71 7.17 4.74
CA MET A 103 -18.03 7.74 4.60
C MET A 103 -18.55 7.53 3.19
N MET A 104 -19.70 6.87 3.06
CA MET A 104 -20.26 6.45 1.77
C MET A 104 -21.61 7.06 1.50
N VAL A 105 -21.85 7.41 0.24
CA VAL A 105 -23.15 7.80 -0.28
C VAL A 105 -23.53 6.91 -1.45
N ASP A 106 -24.81 6.55 -1.55
CA ASP A 106 -25.36 5.84 -2.71
C ASP A 106 -26.14 6.81 -3.59
N CYS A 107 -26.02 6.68 -4.90
CA CYS A 107 -26.90 7.37 -5.83
C CYS A 107 -28.15 6.52 -6.10
N ARG A 108 -29.34 7.04 -5.78
CA ARG A 108 -30.62 6.33 -5.97
C ARG A 108 -30.95 6.10 -7.44
N GLU A 109 -30.47 6.96 -8.35
CA GLU A 109 -30.68 6.86 -9.80
C GLU A 109 -29.71 5.86 -10.43
N SER A 110 -28.38 6.10 -10.32
CA SER A 110 -27.37 5.28 -10.98
C SER A 110 -27.10 3.95 -10.28
N LYS A 111 -27.59 3.78 -9.05
CA LYS A 111 -27.32 2.63 -8.17
C LYS A 111 -25.83 2.45 -7.84
N ARG A 112 -25.02 3.47 -8.10
CA ARG A 112 -23.60 3.48 -7.77
C ARG A 112 -23.37 4.01 -6.36
N ARG A 113 -22.27 3.54 -5.77
CA ARG A 113 -21.78 3.94 -4.45
C ARG A 113 -20.50 4.73 -4.61
N TYR A 114 -20.36 5.79 -3.81
CA TYR A 114 -19.19 6.68 -3.85
C TYR A 114 -18.68 6.96 -2.45
N ARG A 115 -17.37 7.15 -2.34
CA ARG A 115 -16.79 7.76 -1.14
C ARG A 115 -17.19 9.23 -1.11
N TYR A 116 -17.72 9.65 0.03
CA TYR A 116 -18.27 10.98 0.21
C TYR A 116 -17.20 12.08 0.10
N ASP A 117 -16.02 11.81 0.63
CA ASP A 117 -14.83 12.68 0.63
C ASP A 117 -14.11 12.77 -0.73
N HIS A 118 -14.39 11.85 -1.68
CA HIS A 118 -13.83 11.89 -3.02
C HIS A 118 -14.71 12.60 -4.05
N ILE A 119 -15.92 13.01 -3.66
CA ILE A 119 -16.81 13.72 -4.57
C ILE A 119 -16.46 15.19 -4.56
N LYS A 120 -15.93 15.67 -5.68
CA LYS A 120 -15.66 17.10 -5.91
C LYS A 120 -16.82 17.73 -6.68
N GLY A 121 -17.08 19.01 -6.45
CA GLY A 121 -18.15 19.72 -7.15
C GLY A 121 -18.00 21.23 -7.11
N ALA A 122 -18.81 21.89 -7.90
CA ALA A 122 -18.91 23.35 -7.91
C ALA A 122 -20.35 23.80 -8.15
N TRP A 123 -20.70 24.96 -7.65
CA TRP A 123 -21.96 25.60 -7.96
C TRP A 123 -21.92 26.18 -9.37
N VAL A 124 -22.77 25.68 -10.26
CA VAL A 124 -22.89 26.12 -11.65
C VAL A 124 -24.34 26.54 -11.90
N GLU A 125 -24.51 27.68 -12.58
CA GLU A 125 -25.81 28.24 -12.91
C GLU A 125 -25.96 28.43 -14.43
N HIS A 126 -27.16 28.15 -14.93
CA HIS A 126 -27.59 28.49 -16.28
C HIS A 126 -29.03 28.95 -16.27
N GLU A 127 -29.34 30.11 -16.87
CA GLU A 127 -30.69 30.71 -16.99
C GLU A 127 -31.42 30.82 -15.63
N GLY A 128 -30.72 31.16 -14.56
CA GLY A 128 -31.26 31.29 -13.21
C GLY A 128 -31.44 29.96 -12.44
N GLN A 129 -31.14 28.84 -13.05
CA GLN A 129 -31.12 27.54 -12.36
C GLN A 129 -29.70 27.25 -11.86
N ARG A 130 -29.53 27.24 -10.53
CA ARG A 130 -28.28 26.96 -9.87
C ARG A 130 -28.27 25.54 -9.32
N SER A 131 -27.19 24.78 -9.57
CA SER A 131 -27.03 23.40 -9.13
C SER A 131 -25.58 23.13 -8.70
N PHE A 132 -25.37 22.30 -7.69
CA PHE A 132 -24.05 21.82 -7.32
C PHE A 132 -23.70 20.59 -8.16
N VAL A 133 -22.94 20.78 -9.21
CA VAL A 133 -22.58 19.71 -10.15
C VAL A 133 -21.33 19.01 -9.65
N THR A 134 -21.38 17.69 -9.53
CA THR A 134 -20.28 16.89 -8.97
C THR A 134 -19.63 15.94 -9.96
N CYS A 135 -18.40 15.57 -9.67
CA CYS A 135 -17.66 14.53 -10.38
C CYS A 135 -16.81 13.70 -9.40
N ILE A 136 -16.32 12.57 -9.88
CA ILE A 136 -15.21 11.83 -9.32
C ILE A 136 -14.21 11.65 -10.46
N THR A 137 -13.05 12.22 -10.33
CA THR A 137 -11.99 12.15 -11.33
C THR A 137 -10.63 12.23 -10.66
N ASP A 138 -9.65 11.59 -11.27
CA ASP A 138 -8.24 11.70 -10.93
C ASP A 138 -7.56 12.81 -11.80
N GLY A 139 -8.29 13.39 -12.78
CA GLY A 139 -7.87 14.51 -13.62
C GLY A 139 -8.49 15.85 -13.20
N ASP A 140 -8.51 16.83 -14.13
CA ASP A 140 -9.08 18.16 -13.86
C ASP A 140 -10.58 18.10 -13.52
N ALA A 141 -10.87 18.29 -12.25
CA ALA A 141 -12.23 18.26 -11.73
C ALA A 141 -13.08 19.39 -12.33
N LYS A 142 -12.51 20.54 -12.65
CA LYS A 142 -13.22 21.69 -13.22
C LYS A 142 -13.67 21.41 -14.65
N GLU A 143 -12.83 20.76 -15.45
CA GLU A 143 -13.18 20.34 -16.81
C GLU A 143 -14.28 19.29 -16.79
N GLU A 144 -14.18 18.30 -15.92
CA GLU A 144 -15.20 17.24 -15.80
C GLU A 144 -16.54 17.81 -15.30
N ILE A 145 -16.53 18.72 -14.32
CA ILE A 145 -17.74 19.41 -13.84
C ILE A 145 -18.34 20.24 -14.97
N ALA A 146 -17.54 20.97 -15.77
CA ALA A 146 -18.02 21.72 -16.92
C ALA A 146 -18.72 20.80 -17.93
N ARG A 147 -18.11 19.68 -18.27
CA ARG A 147 -18.67 18.68 -19.18
C ARG A 147 -20.02 18.15 -18.67
N ARG A 148 -20.11 17.82 -17.39
CA ARG A 148 -21.34 17.35 -16.75
C ARG A 148 -22.44 18.42 -16.67
N ALA A 149 -22.06 19.66 -16.34
CA ALA A 149 -22.98 20.80 -16.33
C ALA A 149 -23.60 21.04 -17.73
N LEU A 150 -22.78 20.99 -18.78
CA LEU A 150 -23.27 21.09 -20.16
C LEU A 150 -24.28 19.98 -20.49
N GLN A 151 -24.01 18.74 -20.06
CA GLN A 151 -24.96 17.63 -20.26
C GLN A 151 -26.26 17.84 -19.48
N TYR A 152 -26.17 18.25 -18.21
CA TYR A 152 -27.32 18.49 -17.34
C TYR A 152 -28.21 19.60 -17.89
N PHE A 153 -27.65 20.74 -18.27
CA PHE A 153 -28.38 21.87 -18.86
C PHE A 153 -28.68 21.69 -20.36
N LYS A 154 -28.33 20.54 -20.93
CA LYS A 154 -28.55 20.18 -22.36
C LYS A 154 -27.92 21.18 -23.34
N LEU A 155 -26.77 21.70 -23.00
CA LEU A 155 -25.98 22.62 -23.78
C LEU A 155 -24.96 21.88 -24.67
N LYS A 156 -24.68 22.45 -25.86
CA LYS A 156 -23.55 22.01 -26.68
C LYS A 156 -22.25 22.59 -26.15
N ALA A 157 -21.13 21.89 -26.32
CA ALA A 157 -19.81 22.30 -25.82
C ALA A 157 -19.43 23.75 -26.18
N LYS A 158 -19.80 24.25 -27.36
CA LYS A 158 -19.55 25.64 -27.79
C LYS A 158 -20.26 26.73 -26.97
N TYR A 159 -21.12 26.36 -26.04
CA TYR A 159 -21.84 27.25 -25.14
C TYR A 159 -21.38 27.13 -23.69
N ALA A 160 -20.16 26.65 -23.46
CA ALA A 160 -19.59 26.56 -22.12
C ALA A 160 -19.45 27.93 -21.43
N ASP A 161 -19.32 28.99 -22.21
CA ASP A 161 -19.32 30.40 -21.78
C ASP A 161 -20.64 30.86 -21.15
N LYS A 162 -21.75 30.14 -21.38
CA LYS A 162 -23.05 30.42 -20.74
C LYS A 162 -23.21 29.85 -19.34
N LEU A 163 -22.25 29.05 -18.88
CA LEU A 163 -22.24 28.54 -17.52
C LEU A 163 -21.63 29.58 -16.58
N VAL A 164 -22.39 29.98 -15.56
CA VAL A 164 -21.92 30.90 -14.51
C VAL A 164 -21.42 30.08 -13.33
N TRP A 165 -20.18 30.25 -12.96
CA TRP A 165 -19.55 29.58 -11.83
C TRP A 165 -19.68 30.42 -10.58
N HIS A 166 -20.08 29.79 -9.46
CA HIS A 166 -20.22 30.42 -8.16
C HIS A 166 -19.25 29.81 -7.15
N GLY A 167 -18.03 30.33 -7.10
CA GLY A 167 -16.95 29.83 -6.26
C GLY A 167 -16.04 28.84 -6.98
N GLU A 168 -15.17 28.21 -6.22
CA GLU A 168 -14.20 27.23 -6.71
C GLU A 168 -14.73 25.81 -6.58
N VAL A 169 -13.98 24.84 -7.13
CA VAL A 169 -14.25 23.41 -6.91
C VAL A 169 -13.96 23.08 -5.45
N THR A 170 -14.92 22.47 -4.78
CA THR A 170 -14.82 22.05 -3.37
C THR A 170 -15.29 20.61 -3.20
N ASP A 171 -14.94 20.00 -2.07
CA ASP A 171 -15.44 18.67 -1.73
C ASP A 171 -16.93 18.72 -1.36
N LEU A 172 -17.67 17.67 -1.68
CA LEU A 172 -19.09 17.55 -1.35
C LEU A 172 -19.34 17.65 0.18
N THR A 173 -18.35 17.30 0.98
CA THR A 173 -18.39 17.40 2.46
C THR A 173 -18.69 18.81 2.97
N SER A 174 -18.42 19.84 2.16
CA SER A 174 -18.72 21.25 2.48
C SER A 174 -20.18 21.64 2.26
N ILE A 175 -21.01 20.74 1.67
CA ILE A 175 -22.40 21.01 1.28
C ILE A 175 -23.36 20.31 2.25
N SER A 176 -24.13 21.09 2.97
CA SER A 176 -25.12 20.58 3.94
C SER A 176 -26.46 20.15 3.30
N ASP A 177 -26.88 20.79 2.19
CA ASP A 177 -28.12 20.46 1.48
C ASP A 177 -27.80 19.72 0.18
N THR A 178 -28.04 18.41 0.16
CA THR A 178 -27.82 17.56 -1.02
C THR A 178 -28.98 17.61 -2.02
N GLY A 179 -30.06 18.32 -1.72
CA GLY A 179 -31.23 18.42 -2.61
C GLY A 179 -30.93 19.08 -3.96
N GLN A 180 -29.93 19.97 -4.02
CA GLN A 180 -29.51 20.65 -5.24
C GLN A 180 -28.22 20.04 -5.84
N VAL A 181 -27.79 18.88 -5.36
CA VAL A 181 -26.59 18.19 -5.83
C VAL A 181 -26.93 17.28 -7.00
N LEU A 182 -26.21 17.45 -8.11
CA LEU A 182 -26.18 16.50 -9.21
C LEU A 182 -25.08 15.48 -8.94
N ALA A 183 -25.44 14.26 -8.59
CA ALA A 183 -24.50 13.19 -8.29
C ALA A 183 -23.61 12.83 -9.49
N PRO A 184 -22.41 12.23 -9.31
CA PRO A 184 -21.41 12.04 -10.37
C PRO A 184 -21.91 11.35 -11.64
N ASP A 185 -22.89 10.43 -11.54
CA ASP A 185 -23.45 9.69 -12.69
C ASP A 185 -24.95 9.90 -12.86
N ALA A 186 -25.55 10.87 -12.15
CA ALA A 186 -26.97 11.14 -12.20
C ALA A 186 -27.34 12.17 -13.28
N LYS A 187 -28.60 12.19 -13.64
CA LYS A 187 -29.23 13.19 -14.50
C LYS A 187 -30.21 14.08 -13.73
N GLU A 188 -30.63 13.63 -12.53
CA GLU A 188 -31.54 14.35 -11.66
C GLU A 188 -30.82 14.82 -10.38
N LEU A 189 -31.30 15.94 -9.82
CA LEU A 189 -30.77 16.49 -8.56
C LEU A 189 -31.27 15.68 -7.35
N GLY A 190 -30.56 15.77 -6.22
CA GLY A 190 -30.98 15.23 -4.93
C GLY A 190 -31.06 13.70 -4.89
N THR A 191 -30.32 13.02 -5.72
CA THR A 191 -30.36 11.55 -5.82
C THR A 191 -29.42 10.85 -4.85
N LEU A 192 -28.54 11.57 -4.15
CA LEU A 192 -27.64 11.00 -3.11
C LEU A 192 -28.41 10.63 -1.84
N THR A 193 -27.97 9.57 -1.20
CA THR A 193 -28.42 9.21 0.16
C THR A 193 -27.65 10.02 1.20
N GLU A 194 -28.12 10.00 2.45
CA GLU A 194 -27.31 10.46 3.58
C GLU A 194 -26.01 9.67 3.66
N PRO A 195 -24.89 10.33 4.03
CA PRO A 195 -23.64 9.65 4.26
C PRO A 195 -23.76 8.61 5.38
N ARG A 196 -23.11 7.46 5.19
CA ARG A 196 -23.06 6.40 6.20
C ARG A 196 -21.67 5.79 6.26
N GLU A 197 -21.27 5.35 7.42
CA GLU A 197 -20.01 4.67 7.64
C GLU A 197 -19.99 3.31 6.96
N PHE A 198 -18.88 2.99 6.33
CA PHE A 198 -18.61 1.69 5.74
C PHE A 198 -17.29 1.16 6.30
N ASN A 199 -17.37 0.11 7.11
CA ASN A 199 -16.18 -0.49 7.71
C ASN A 199 -15.33 -1.18 6.63
N LEU A 200 -14.04 -0.84 6.58
CA LEU A 200 -13.08 -1.39 5.63
C LEU A 200 -12.49 -2.74 6.09
N MET A 201 -12.75 -3.19 7.31
CA MET A 201 -12.33 -4.52 7.73
C MET A 201 -13.27 -5.59 7.19
N PHE A 202 -12.73 -6.67 6.63
CA PHE A 202 -13.51 -7.85 6.32
C PHE A 202 -13.94 -8.56 7.60
N GLU A 203 -15.25 -8.73 7.75
CA GLU A 203 -15.87 -9.41 8.87
C GLU A 203 -16.07 -10.89 8.59
N THR A 204 -15.86 -11.73 9.61
CA THR A 204 -16.14 -13.17 9.60
C THR A 204 -16.64 -13.63 10.96
N HIS A 205 -16.97 -14.91 11.10
CA HIS A 205 -17.40 -15.51 12.36
C HIS A 205 -16.57 -16.76 12.66
N ILE A 206 -16.21 -16.95 13.93
CA ILE A 206 -15.50 -18.13 14.40
C ILE A 206 -16.49 -19.07 15.08
N GLY A 207 -16.45 -20.36 14.74
CA GLY A 207 -17.33 -21.37 15.30
C GLY A 207 -18.59 -21.64 14.47
N ALA A 208 -19.46 -22.50 14.99
CA ALA A 208 -20.61 -23.01 14.26
C ALA A 208 -21.83 -22.08 14.23
N MET A 209 -21.95 -21.19 15.21
CA MET A 209 -23.08 -20.25 15.32
C MET A 209 -22.62 -18.82 15.09
N ARG A 210 -23.42 -18.07 14.32
CA ARG A 210 -23.23 -16.65 14.14
C ARG A 210 -23.85 -15.90 15.29
N SER A 211 -23.02 -15.20 16.08
CA SER A 211 -23.41 -14.31 17.15
C SER A 211 -22.42 -13.14 17.19
N ASP A 212 -22.73 -12.10 17.91
CA ASP A 212 -21.81 -10.97 18.10
C ASP A 212 -20.52 -11.42 18.81
N ASP A 213 -20.60 -12.39 19.70
CA ASP A 213 -19.44 -12.94 20.39
C ASP A 213 -18.53 -13.80 19.48
N SER A 214 -19.07 -14.32 18.39
CA SER A 214 -18.32 -15.11 17.40
C SER A 214 -17.70 -14.23 16.29
N LYS A 215 -17.98 -12.93 16.29
CA LYS A 215 -17.52 -11.97 15.30
C LYS A 215 -16.00 -11.83 15.34
N ALA A 216 -15.38 -11.89 14.19
CA ALA A 216 -13.95 -11.69 14.01
C ALA A 216 -13.68 -10.93 12.72
N PHE A 217 -12.44 -10.49 12.55
CA PHE A 217 -12.03 -9.71 11.38
C PHE A 217 -10.76 -10.30 10.76
N LEU A 218 -10.67 -10.21 9.43
CA LEU A 218 -9.40 -10.36 8.75
C LEU A 218 -8.57 -9.10 9.01
N ARG A 219 -7.30 -9.28 9.36
CA ARG A 219 -6.43 -8.15 9.72
C ARG A 219 -6.26 -7.17 8.55
N PRO A 220 -6.43 -5.85 8.78
CA PRO A 220 -6.17 -4.82 7.77
C PRO A 220 -4.70 -4.43 7.65
N GLU A 221 -3.85 -4.88 8.60
CA GLU A 221 -2.41 -4.66 8.67
C GLU A 221 -1.72 -5.76 9.46
N THR A 222 -0.41 -5.88 9.34
CA THR A 222 0.39 -6.88 10.07
C THR A 222 0.94 -6.35 11.40
N ALA A 223 1.00 -5.02 11.61
CA ALA A 223 1.58 -4.32 12.76
C ALA A 223 1.06 -4.83 14.11
N GLN A 224 -0.26 -4.92 14.26
CA GLN A 224 -0.88 -5.27 15.54
C GLN A 224 -0.47 -6.66 16.05
N GLY A 225 -0.15 -7.57 15.13
CA GLY A 225 0.38 -8.87 15.48
C GLY A 225 1.76 -8.81 16.17
N MET A 226 2.56 -7.80 15.83
CA MET A 226 3.87 -7.59 16.44
C MET A 226 3.75 -6.93 17.82
N PHE A 227 2.85 -5.96 17.98
CA PHE A 227 2.62 -5.31 19.28
C PHE A 227 2.07 -6.27 20.34
N VAL A 228 1.07 -7.07 20.01
CA VAL A 228 0.50 -8.04 20.98
C VAL A 228 1.48 -9.15 21.33
N ASN A 229 2.49 -9.40 20.51
CA ASN A 229 3.55 -10.37 20.77
C ASN A 229 4.84 -9.76 21.31
N PHE A 230 4.90 -8.43 21.52
CA PHE A 230 6.10 -7.75 22.01
C PHE A 230 6.73 -8.46 23.23
N ARG A 231 5.94 -8.69 24.28
CA ARG A 231 6.42 -9.35 25.49
C ARG A 231 6.88 -10.78 25.24
N ASN A 232 6.14 -11.54 24.44
CA ASN A 232 6.51 -12.92 24.06
C ASN A 232 7.87 -12.95 23.35
N VAL A 233 8.13 -11.99 22.46
CA VAL A 233 9.40 -11.90 21.73
C VAL A 233 10.55 -11.50 22.68
N VAL A 234 10.36 -10.49 23.52
CA VAL A 234 11.37 -10.07 24.50
C VAL A 234 11.77 -11.22 25.40
N ASP A 235 10.79 -11.94 25.95
CA ASP A 235 11.05 -13.01 26.90
C ASP A 235 11.68 -14.26 26.24
N SER A 236 11.23 -14.63 25.03
CA SER A 236 11.70 -15.84 24.34
C SER A 236 13.04 -15.65 23.64
N SER A 237 13.23 -14.50 22.99
CA SER A 237 14.43 -14.21 22.19
C SER A 237 15.51 -13.47 22.97
N ARG A 238 15.18 -12.95 24.16
CA ARG A 238 16.09 -12.15 25.03
C ARG A 238 16.70 -10.97 24.31
N VAL A 239 15.95 -10.37 23.40
CA VAL A 239 16.38 -9.17 22.67
C VAL A 239 16.45 -7.97 23.61
N LYS A 240 17.38 -7.06 23.31
CA LYS A 240 17.55 -5.80 24.02
C LYS A 240 17.12 -4.64 23.15
N VAL A 241 16.48 -3.64 23.73
CA VAL A 241 16.20 -2.36 23.06
C VAL A 241 17.52 -1.65 22.75
N PRO A 242 17.79 -1.19 21.50
CA PRO A 242 16.86 -1.18 20.36
C PRO A 242 16.84 -2.50 19.58
N PHE A 243 15.63 -2.91 19.17
CA PHE A 243 15.47 -4.08 18.32
C PHE A 243 14.21 -3.96 17.44
N GLY A 244 14.18 -4.69 16.32
CA GLY A 244 13.01 -4.75 15.45
C GLY A 244 12.37 -6.15 15.41
N ILE A 245 11.04 -6.17 15.30
CA ILE A 245 10.24 -7.35 14.97
C ILE A 245 9.74 -7.18 13.54
N ALA A 246 10.13 -8.07 12.65
CA ALA A 246 9.75 -8.06 11.24
C ALA A 246 8.69 -9.12 10.95
N GLN A 247 7.76 -8.81 10.06
CA GLN A 247 6.75 -9.72 9.58
C GLN A 247 6.46 -9.54 8.10
N GLN A 248 6.20 -10.64 7.43
CA GLN A 248 5.60 -10.63 6.09
C GLN A 248 4.28 -11.38 6.17
N GLY A 249 3.23 -10.85 5.53
CA GLY A 249 1.97 -11.54 5.55
C GLY A 249 0.85 -10.80 4.84
N LYS A 250 -0.22 -11.53 4.58
CA LYS A 250 -1.42 -10.99 3.95
C LYS A 250 -2.19 -10.10 4.91
N SER A 251 -2.74 -9.02 4.33
CA SER A 251 -3.68 -8.10 4.95
C SER A 251 -4.85 -7.85 4.02
N PHE A 252 -5.97 -7.38 4.57
CA PHE A 252 -7.24 -7.32 3.86
C PHE A 252 -7.93 -6.01 4.17
N ARG A 253 -8.26 -5.25 3.11
CA ARG A 253 -9.05 -4.02 3.23
C ARG A 253 -10.20 -4.07 2.24
N ASN A 254 -11.42 -3.99 2.70
CA ASN A 254 -12.61 -4.03 1.85
C ASN A 254 -12.75 -2.74 1.04
N GLU A 255 -11.73 -2.46 0.22
CA GLU A 255 -11.64 -1.27 -0.63
C GLU A 255 -12.88 -1.14 -1.50
N ILE A 256 -13.49 0.05 -1.48
CA ILE A 256 -14.70 0.32 -2.24
C ILE A 256 -14.38 0.55 -3.71
N THR A 257 -13.28 1.26 -3.97
CA THR A 257 -12.81 1.60 -5.31
C THR A 257 -11.38 1.10 -5.52
N PRO A 258 -11.19 -0.24 -5.70
CA PRO A 258 -9.90 -0.75 -6.13
C PRO A 258 -9.55 -0.18 -7.50
N ARG A 259 -8.29 0.25 -7.68
CA ARG A 259 -7.85 0.89 -8.91
C ARG A 259 -6.35 0.73 -9.15
N ASN A 260 -5.91 1.10 -10.33
CA ASN A 260 -4.50 1.15 -10.71
C ASN A 260 -3.81 -0.22 -10.58
N PHE A 261 -4.47 -1.27 -11.15
CA PHE A 261 -3.94 -2.63 -11.18
C PHE A 261 -3.68 -3.16 -9.76
N THR A 262 -2.45 -3.58 -9.42
CA THR A 262 -2.10 -4.10 -8.09
C THR A 262 -1.73 -3.01 -7.06
N PHE A 263 -1.91 -1.73 -7.40
CA PHE A 263 -1.60 -0.62 -6.50
C PHE A 263 -2.60 -0.49 -5.33
N ARG A 264 -3.92 -0.59 -5.62
CA ARG A 264 -4.98 -0.58 -4.59
C ARG A 264 -5.89 -1.79 -4.75
N THR A 265 -5.73 -2.74 -3.84
CA THR A 265 -6.36 -4.07 -3.88
C THR A 265 -7.04 -4.38 -2.56
N ARG A 266 -7.94 -5.37 -2.54
CA ARG A 266 -8.67 -5.81 -1.33
C ARG A 266 -7.90 -6.83 -0.50
N GLU A 267 -7.11 -7.64 -1.14
CA GLU A 267 -6.16 -8.58 -0.53
C GLU A 267 -4.78 -8.21 -1.03
N PHE A 268 -3.85 -7.98 -0.13
CA PHE A 268 -2.47 -7.59 -0.43
C PHE A 268 -1.52 -8.20 0.59
N GLU A 269 -0.25 -8.06 0.36
CA GLU A 269 0.78 -8.56 1.26
C GLU A 269 1.67 -7.41 1.72
N GLN A 270 1.96 -7.37 3.03
CA GLN A 270 2.87 -6.39 3.63
C GLN A 270 4.21 -7.04 3.97
N MET A 271 5.25 -6.22 3.89
CA MET A 271 6.58 -6.43 4.47
C MET A 271 6.76 -5.30 5.48
N GLU A 272 6.59 -5.60 6.75
CA GLU A 272 6.45 -4.61 7.81
C GLU A 272 7.35 -4.94 9.00
N MET A 273 7.81 -3.93 9.69
CA MET A 273 8.68 -4.06 10.83
C MET A 273 8.30 -3.03 11.88
N GLU A 274 8.23 -3.48 13.14
CA GLU A 274 8.11 -2.62 14.30
C GLU A 274 9.46 -2.52 15.00
N PHE A 275 10.05 -1.35 14.97
CA PHE A 275 11.35 -1.11 15.59
C PHE A 275 11.18 -0.40 16.93
N PHE A 276 11.54 -1.10 18.00
CA PHE A 276 11.39 -0.64 19.38
C PHE A 276 12.68 0.02 19.85
N CYS A 277 12.59 1.28 20.28
CA CYS A 277 13.73 2.06 20.74
C CYS A 277 13.43 2.84 22.02
N HIS A 278 14.48 3.35 22.65
CA HIS A 278 14.32 4.24 23.79
C HIS A 278 13.70 5.58 23.34
N PRO A 279 12.77 6.16 24.11
CA PRO A 279 12.09 7.41 23.73
C PRO A 279 13.04 8.56 23.36
N SER A 280 14.16 8.69 24.07
CA SER A 280 15.15 9.75 23.81
C SER A 280 15.92 9.62 22.49
N GLU A 281 15.96 8.43 21.89
CA GLU A 281 16.67 8.15 20.63
C GLU A 281 15.69 8.01 19.44
N SER A 282 14.39 8.06 19.69
CA SER A 282 13.38 7.67 18.71
C SER A 282 13.39 8.53 17.45
N ARG A 283 13.75 9.83 17.57
CA ARG A 283 13.88 10.74 16.43
C ARG A 283 15.03 10.37 15.49
N GLU A 284 16.17 9.99 16.06
CA GLU A 284 17.33 9.56 15.28
C GLU A 284 17.07 8.23 14.58
N TRP A 285 16.41 7.29 15.27
CA TRP A 285 15.97 6.02 14.67
C TRP A 285 14.95 6.22 13.55
N TYR A 286 14.01 7.16 13.68
CA TYR A 286 13.09 7.52 12.63
C TYR A 286 13.83 8.01 11.37
N GLN A 287 14.77 8.93 11.53
CA GLN A 287 15.56 9.43 10.41
C GLN A 287 16.38 8.31 9.75
N PHE A 288 17.03 7.46 10.55
CA PHE A 288 17.79 6.31 10.05
C PHE A 288 16.93 5.39 9.20
N TRP A 289 15.76 4.97 9.70
CA TRP A 289 14.90 4.03 8.98
C TRP A 289 14.31 4.66 7.72
N ARG A 290 13.89 5.91 7.76
CA ARG A 290 13.40 6.67 6.61
C ARG A 290 14.40 6.65 5.46
N ASP A 291 15.65 7.06 5.73
CA ASP A 291 16.68 7.20 4.72
C ASP A 291 17.15 5.82 4.21
N ARG A 292 17.23 4.85 5.11
CA ARG A 292 17.64 3.48 4.77
C ARG A 292 16.59 2.77 3.91
N ARG A 293 15.31 2.97 4.17
CA ARG A 293 14.25 2.35 3.36
C ARG A 293 14.22 2.94 1.95
N PHE A 294 14.38 4.23 1.81
CA PHE A 294 14.55 4.87 0.51
C PHE A 294 15.74 4.28 -0.27
N GLN A 295 16.90 4.19 0.36
CA GLN A 295 18.09 3.69 -0.29
C GLN A 295 17.96 2.22 -0.72
N TRP A 296 17.19 1.39 0.00
CA TRP A 296 16.96 0.00 -0.34
C TRP A 296 16.34 -0.19 -1.74
N TYR A 297 15.44 0.67 -2.14
CA TYR A 297 14.84 0.65 -3.47
C TYR A 297 15.86 1.01 -4.56
N VAL A 298 16.68 2.01 -4.31
CA VAL A 298 17.75 2.43 -5.22
C VAL A 298 18.79 1.31 -5.38
N ASP A 299 19.19 0.65 -4.29
CA ASP A 299 20.15 -0.46 -4.29
C ASP A 299 19.63 -1.70 -5.06
N LEU A 300 18.32 -1.83 -5.22
CA LEU A 300 17.68 -2.87 -6.01
C LEU A 300 17.33 -2.45 -7.42
N GLY A 301 17.79 -1.28 -7.85
CA GLY A 301 17.78 -0.84 -9.24
C GLY A 301 16.60 0.02 -9.66
N ILE A 302 15.77 0.51 -8.74
CA ILE A 302 14.83 1.58 -9.07
C ILE A 302 15.61 2.85 -9.35
N ASN A 303 15.30 3.51 -10.47
CA ASN A 303 15.92 4.79 -10.82
C ASN A 303 15.58 5.82 -9.74
N ARG A 304 16.66 6.42 -9.16
CA ARG A 304 16.51 7.41 -8.10
C ARG A 304 15.66 8.62 -8.51
N GLU A 305 15.65 8.98 -9.79
CA GLU A 305 14.84 10.10 -10.31
C GLU A 305 13.32 9.80 -10.31
N HIS A 306 12.95 8.52 -10.22
CA HIS A 306 11.56 8.07 -10.10
C HIS A 306 11.08 7.98 -8.65
N LEU A 307 11.95 8.26 -7.67
CA LEU A 307 11.64 8.18 -6.24
C LEU A 307 11.73 9.54 -5.57
N ILE A 308 10.79 9.80 -4.67
CA ILE A 308 10.90 10.90 -3.70
C ILE A 308 10.73 10.37 -2.28
N LEU A 309 11.26 11.10 -1.32
CA LEU A 309 11.03 10.91 0.09
C LEU A 309 10.25 12.11 0.60
N ARG A 310 8.96 11.91 0.90
CA ARG A 310 8.04 12.97 1.30
C ARG A 310 7.73 12.88 2.79
N ASP A 311 8.15 13.88 3.54
CA ASP A 311 7.73 14.04 4.93
C ASP A 311 6.29 14.61 4.96
N HIS A 312 5.42 14.04 5.80
CA HIS A 312 4.05 14.53 5.99
C HIS A 312 4.02 15.83 6.78
N GLU A 313 3.13 16.72 6.40
CA GLU A 313 2.83 17.90 7.19
C GLU A 313 2.05 17.53 8.48
N GLN A 314 2.12 18.35 9.50
CA GLN A 314 1.47 18.09 10.80
C GLN A 314 -0.04 17.80 10.67
N ALA A 315 -0.71 18.42 9.70
CA ALA A 315 -2.14 18.23 9.44
C ALA A 315 -2.48 16.86 8.81
N GLU A 316 -1.50 16.19 8.18
CA GLU A 316 -1.66 14.89 7.52
C GLU A 316 -1.39 13.72 8.47
N LEU A 317 -0.74 13.98 9.62
CA LEU A 317 -0.34 12.93 10.55
C LEU A 317 -1.56 12.22 11.15
N ALA A 318 -1.50 10.90 11.23
CA ALA A 318 -2.44 10.10 12.00
C ALA A 318 -2.40 10.52 13.49
N HIS A 319 -3.52 10.34 14.19
CA HIS A 319 -3.67 10.75 15.61
C HIS A 319 -2.62 10.15 16.55
N TYR A 320 -1.99 9.06 16.19
CA TYR A 320 -0.93 8.39 16.94
C TYR A 320 0.49 8.76 16.49
N SER A 321 0.65 9.36 15.30
CA SER A 321 1.97 9.59 14.72
C SER A 321 2.62 10.86 15.26
N VAL A 322 3.93 10.78 15.50
CA VAL A 322 4.80 11.90 15.84
C VAL A 322 5.47 12.47 14.57
N GLY A 323 5.61 11.64 13.55
CA GLY A 323 6.15 11.97 12.24
C GLY A 323 5.92 10.80 11.28
N THR A 324 5.67 11.09 10.03
CA THR A 324 5.53 10.09 8.96
C THR A 324 6.24 10.59 7.71
N ALA A 325 6.90 9.70 7.02
CA ALA A 325 7.45 9.95 5.69
C ALA A 325 7.08 8.80 4.77
N ASP A 326 6.82 9.12 3.51
CA ASP A 326 6.57 8.13 2.48
C ASP A 326 7.73 8.09 1.48
N VAL A 327 8.17 6.89 1.16
CA VAL A 327 8.88 6.64 -0.09
C VAL A 327 7.84 6.52 -1.17
N GLU A 328 7.84 7.46 -2.11
CA GLU A 328 6.87 7.50 -3.20
C GLU A 328 7.57 7.26 -4.54
N TYR A 329 6.86 6.63 -5.47
CA TYR A 329 7.35 6.29 -6.81
C TYR A 329 6.47 6.93 -7.89
N ALA A 330 7.10 7.41 -8.98
CA ALA A 330 6.44 7.96 -10.15
C ALA A 330 5.79 6.86 -11.00
N PHE A 331 4.64 6.35 -10.55
CA PHE A 331 3.92 5.32 -11.30
C PHE A 331 3.39 5.89 -12.63
N PRO A 332 3.36 5.08 -13.71
CA PRO A 332 2.86 5.54 -15.02
C PRO A 332 1.39 5.97 -15.04
N PHE A 333 0.60 5.72 -14.01
CA PHE A 333 -0.78 6.20 -13.87
C PHE A 333 -0.88 7.51 -13.08
N CYS A 334 0.21 8.03 -12.53
CA CYS A 334 0.27 9.35 -11.89
C CYS A 334 0.46 10.43 -12.96
N GLU A 335 -0.03 11.64 -12.69
CA GLU A 335 0.25 12.81 -13.53
C GLU A 335 1.72 13.24 -13.41
N GLU A 336 2.17 14.08 -14.33
CA GLU A 336 3.56 14.59 -14.31
C GLU A 336 3.81 15.38 -13.02
N GLY A 337 4.79 14.94 -12.23
CA GLY A 337 5.11 15.53 -10.93
C GLY A 337 4.33 14.95 -9.76
N GLU A 338 3.41 14.01 -9.99
CA GLU A 338 2.74 13.25 -8.96
C GLU A 338 3.41 11.90 -8.74
N TYR A 339 3.32 11.42 -7.50
CA TYR A 339 3.90 10.17 -7.07
C TYR A 339 2.89 9.34 -6.27
N GLY A 340 3.06 8.04 -6.27
CA GLY A 340 2.25 7.13 -5.46
C GLY A 340 3.07 6.52 -4.32
N GLU A 341 2.46 6.42 -3.16
CA GLU A 341 3.04 5.81 -1.97
C GLU A 341 3.49 4.37 -2.25
N LEU A 342 4.75 4.08 -1.96
CA LEU A 342 5.38 2.76 -2.10
C LEU A 342 5.63 2.12 -0.73
N GLU A 343 6.15 2.89 0.21
CA GLU A 343 6.43 2.47 1.59
C GLU A 343 6.28 3.65 2.55
N GLY A 344 5.52 3.46 3.62
CA GLY A 344 5.43 4.41 4.71
C GLY A 344 6.47 4.13 5.79
N VAL A 345 7.01 5.17 6.41
CA VAL A 345 7.83 5.08 7.62
C VAL A 345 7.21 6.00 8.67
N ALA A 346 6.61 5.42 9.72
CA ALA A 346 5.93 6.17 10.76
C ALA A 346 6.66 6.12 12.10
N HIS A 347 6.71 7.25 12.79
CA HIS A 347 7.09 7.33 14.20
C HIS A 347 5.80 7.28 15.04
N ARG A 348 5.48 6.12 15.59
CA ARG A 348 4.22 5.82 16.30
C ARG A 348 4.27 6.18 17.80
N GLY A 349 5.42 6.60 18.33
CA GLY A 349 5.61 6.83 19.74
C GLY A 349 5.37 5.57 20.58
N ASP A 350 4.75 5.73 21.73
CA ASP A 350 4.37 4.66 22.65
C ASP A 350 2.89 4.22 22.49
N PHE A 351 2.19 4.75 21.49
CA PHE A 351 0.74 4.62 21.32
C PHE A 351 0.26 3.16 21.35
N ASP A 352 0.83 2.28 20.53
CA ASP A 352 0.31 0.93 20.35
C ASP A 352 0.50 0.07 21.60
N LEU A 353 1.70 0.11 22.20
CA LEU A 353 1.96 -0.66 23.42
C LEU A 353 1.09 -0.15 24.59
N ARG A 354 0.92 1.16 24.73
CA ARG A 354 0.02 1.71 25.75
C ARG A 354 -1.44 1.37 25.48
N SER A 355 -1.90 1.48 24.22
CA SER A 355 -3.26 1.09 23.86
C SER A 355 -3.56 -0.36 24.25
N HIS A 356 -2.64 -1.28 23.99
CA HIS A 356 -2.81 -2.68 24.35
C HIS A 356 -2.69 -2.94 25.86
N MET A 357 -1.97 -2.11 26.61
CA MET A 357 -1.94 -2.19 28.10
C MET A 357 -3.19 -1.60 28.73
N GLU A 358 -3.50 -0.35 28.39
CA GLU A 358 -4.41 0.52 29.14
C GLU A 358 -5.82 0.54 28.54
N GLY A 359 -5.94 0.62 27.23
CA GLY A 359 -7.18 0.75 26.46
C GLY A 359 -7.00 1.69 25.27
N LYS A 360 -8.04 1.77 24.43
CA LYS A 360 -7.99 2.65 23.26
C LYS A 360 -7.61 4.07 23.67
N LEU A 361 -6.52 4.57 23.10
CA LEU A 361 -6.05 5.94 23.34
C LEU A 361 -6.66 6.91 22.32
N VAL A 362 -6.95 8.12 22.81
CA VAL A 362 -7.35 9.27 21.99
C VAL A 362 -6.50 10.47 22.40
N ARG A 363 -6.36 11.42 21.49
CA ARG A 363 -5.59 12.63 21.76
C ARG A 363 -6.50 13.70 22.39
N GLU A 364 -6.13 14.20 23.57
CA GLU A 364 -6.74 15.35 24.22
C GLU A 364 -5.66 16.44 24.37
N GLY A 365 -5.70 17.44 23.51
CA GLY A 365 -4.60 18.42 23.40
C GLY A 365 -3.32 17.74 22.92
N ASP A 366 -2.25 17.84 23.70
CA ASP A 366 -0.96 17.22 23.41
C ASP A 366 -0.76 15.84 24.06
N GLU A 367 -1.75 15.39 24.86
CA GLU A 367 -1.63 14.13 25.61
C GLU A 367 -2.47 13.01 24.98
N LEU A 368 -2.00 11.77 25.13
CA LEU A 368 -2.73 10.55 24.82
C LEU A 368 -3.39 10.02 26.10
N VAL A 369 -4.72 9.96 26.09
CA VAL A 369 -5.54 9.50 27.22
C VAL A 369 -6.42 8.33 26.81
N VAL A 370 -6.81 7.48 27.77
CA VAL A 370 -7.72 6.36 27.48
C VAL A 370 -9.13 6.89 27.23
N GLU A 371 -9.72 6.57 26.07
CA GLU A 371 -11.09 6.94 25.70
C GLU A 371 -12.09 6.37 26.72
N GLN A 372 -12.89 7.26 27.33
CA GLN A 372 -13.89 6.88 28.32
C GLN A 372 -15.26 6.68 27.65
N GLY A 373 -15.98 5.65 28.10
CA GLY A 373 -17.39 5.47 27.77
C GLY A 373 -18.30 6.34 28.62
N GLU A 374 -19.60 6.29 28.37
CA GLU A 374 -20.61 7.06 29.12
C GLU A 374 -20.67 6.73 30.63
N ASP A 375 -20.19 5.53 30.98
CA ASP A 375 -20.12 5.07 32.38
C ASP A 375 -18.83 5.48 33.11
N GLY A 376 -17.98 6.27 32.47
CA GLY A 376 -16.68 6.70 33.00
C GLY A 376 -15.62 5.61 33.11
N LYS A 377 -15.83 4.47 32.41
CA LYS A 377 -14.83 3.41 32.25
C LYS A 377 -14.24 3.44 30.84
N PRO A 378 -13.06 2.82 30.64
CA PRO A 378 -12.52 2.70 29.28
C PRO A 378 -13.53 2.11 28.31
N LYS A 379 -13.82 2.82 27.20
CA LYS A 379 -14.73 2.35 26.14
C LYS A 379 -14.28 1.01 25.59
N TYR A 380 -12.99 0.87 25.34
CA TYR A 380 -12.34 -0.38 24.96
C TYR A 380 -11.14 -0.63 25.87
N PRO A 381 -11.32 -1.43 26.91
CA PRO A 381 -10.25 -1.67 27.89
C PRO A 381 -9.10 -2.48 27.26
N GLY A 382 -7.88 -2.13 27.60
CA GLY A 382 -6.67 -2.84 27.24
C GLY A 382 -6.59 -4.24 27.89
N SER A 383 -5.46 -4.91 27.67
CA SER A 383 -5.23 -6.25 28.24
C SER A 383 -4.94 -6.23 29.73
N GLY A 384 -4.48 -5.11 30.27
CA GLY A 384 -3.94 -5.01 31.65
C GLY A 384 -2.58 -5.72 31.82
N LYS A 385 -1.95 -6.19 30.71
CA LYS A 385 -0.64 -6.83 30.76
C LYS A 385 0.45 -5.77 30.60
N ASP A 386 1.53 -5.89 31.35
CA ASP A 386 2.67 -5.01 31.30
C ASP A 386 3.50 -5.23 30.02
N LEU A 387 3.52 -4.25 29.13
CA LEU A 387 4.33 -4.21 27.91
C LEU A 387 5.47 -3.20 28.02
N THR A 388 5.80 -2.73 29.22
CA THR A 388 6.99 -1.91 29.44
C THR A 388 8.26 -2.74 29.24
N TYR A 389 9.33 -2.11 28.80
CA TYR A 389 10.66 -2.70 28.79
C TYR A 389 11.43 -2.31 30.06
N HIS A 390 12.12 -3.25 30.66
CA HIS A 390 13.03 -3.01 31.78
C HIS A 390 14.47 -3.17 31.30
N ASP A 391 15.18 -2.06 31.29
CA ASP A 391 16.62 -2.07 31.01
C ASP A 391 17.36 -2.36 32.33
N GLU A 392 17.90 -3.57 32.45
CA GLU A 392 18.65 -4.00 33.65
C GLU A 392 19.96 -3.26 33.84
N GLU A 393 20.58 -2.80 32.74
CA GLU A 393 21.87 -2.11 32.76
C GLU A 393 21.71 -0.65 33.22
N ALA A 394 20.72 0.06 32.63
CA ALA A 394 20.34 1.42 33.00
C ALA A 394 19.49 1.48 34.29
N LYS A 395 18.93 0.35 34.74
CA LYS A 395 17.95 0.24 35.84
C LYS A 395 16.71 1.13 35.60
N GLU A 396 16.30 1.22 34.38
CA GLU A 396 15.20 2.04 33.94
C GLU A 396 14.05 1.18 33.41
N ARG A 397 12.82 1.65 33.59
CA ARG A 397 11.62 1.06 33.01
C ARG A 397 10.90 2.12 32.19
N PHE A 398 10.59 1.79 30.92
CA PHE A 398 9.91 2.70 30.00
C PHE A 398 9.01 1.93 29.04
N VAL A 399 8.07 2.61 28.38
CA VAL A 399 7.37 2.09 27.22
C VAL A 399 8.22 2.43 25.98
N PRO A 400 8.69 1.46 25.22
CA PRO A 400 9.46 1.76 24.02
C PRO A 400 8.67 2.59 23.02
N HIS A 401 9.34 3.53 22.35
CA HIS A 401 8.82 4.16 21.15
C HIS A 401 9.00 3.22 19.97
N VAL A 402 8.10 3.34 19.01
CA VAL A 402 8.05 2.48 17.82
C VAL A 402 8.28 3.28 16.56
N ILE A 403 9.14 2.78 15.70
CA ILE A 403 9.31 3.24 14.30
C ILE A 403 8.86 2.10 13.40
N GLU A 404 7.93 2.39 12.51
CA GLU A 404 7.27 1.44 11.61
C GLU A 404 7.59 1.72 10.15
N PRO A 405 8.53 1.03 9.53
CA PRO A 405 8.61 0.90 8.07
C PRO A 405 7.64 -0.18 7.57
N ALA A 406 6.74 0.20 6.68
CA ALA A 406 5.67 -0.67 6.15
C ALA A 406 5.56 -0.55 4.63
N ALA A 407 5.99 -1.60 3.92
CA ALA A 407 5.92 -1.70 2.47
C ALA A 407 4.81 -2.65 2.02
N GLY A 408 4.02 -2.24 1.03
CA GLY A 408 3.13 -3.13 0.31
C GLY A 408 3.92 -3.99 -0.69
N ALA A 409 3.99 -5.31 -0.48
CA ALA A 409 4.73 -6.19 -1.40
C ALA A 409 4.18 -6.12 -2.83
N ASP A 410 2.86 -5.97 -3.00
CA ASP A 410 2.20 -5.88 -4.30
C ASP A 410 2.51 -4.54 -5.01
N ARG A 411 2.53 -3.42 -4.27
CA ARG A 411 2.99 -2.12 -4.79
C ARG A 411 4.46 -2.15 -5.16
N THR A 412 5.29 -2.78 -4.32
CA THR A 412 6.73 -2.95 -4.57
C THR A 412 6.98 -3.76 -5.85
N VAL A 413 6.25 -4.86 -6.06
CA VAL A 413 6.31 -5.64 -7.32
C VAL A 413 5.94 -4.77 -8.51
N LEU A 414 4.86 -3.99 -8.40
CA LEU A 414 4.40 -3.11 -9.48
C LEU A 414 5.45 -2.05 -9.81
N ALA A 415 6.04 -1.40 -8.80
CA ALA A 415 7.08 -0.39 -9.01
C ALA A 415 8.30 -0.98 -9.73
N PHE A 416 8.79 -2.16 -9.31
CA PHE A 416 9.88 -2.84 -10.00
C PHE A 416 9.53 -3.27 -11.42
N ILE A 417 8.28 -3.67 -11.69
CA ILE A 417 7.83 -3.96 -13.06
C ILE A 417 7.82 -2.69 -13.90
N CYS A 418 7.27 -1.59 -13.39
CA CYS A 418 7.19 -0.31 -14.09
C CYS A 418 8.57 0.27 -14.40
N ASP A 419 9.50 0.18 -13.44
CA ASP A 419 10.85 0.71 -13.59
C ASP A 419 11.73 -0.14 -14.52
N ALA A 420 11.55 -1.46 -14.46
CA ALA A 420 12.28 -2.41 -15.31
C ALA A 420 11.79 -2.45 -16.78
N TYR A 421 10.59 -1.93 -17.06
CA TYR A 421 10.00 -1.94 -18.39
C TYR A 421 10.71 -0.95 -19.31
N ASP A 422 11.29 -1.46 -20.39
CA ASP A 422 12.00 -0.69 -21.41
C ASP A 422 11.65 -1.13 -22.82
N GLU A 423 11.47 -0.17 -23.73
CA GLU A 423 11.26 -0.39 -25.15
C GLU A 423 12.52 0.06 -25.90
N GLU A 424 13.28 -0.88 -26.48
CA GLU A 424 14.49 -0.57 -27.22
C GLU A 424 14.36 -0.90 -28.70
N GLU A 425 15.00 -0.10 -29.55
CA GLU A 425 15.12 -0.35 -30.97
C GLU A 425 16.42 -1.12 -31.24
N ILE A 426 16.30 -2.24 -31.91
CA ILE A 426 17.46 -3.04 -32.37
C ILE A 426 17.47 -3.12 -33.88
N THR A 427 18.63 -2.88 -34.47
CA THR A 427 18.83 -3.08 -35.90
C THR A 427 19.43 -4.47 -36.13
N ASN A 428 18.69 -5.32 -36.81
CA ASN A 428 19.16 -6.68 -37.14
C ASN A 428 20.26 -6.66 -38.20
N GLU A 429 20.90 -7.82 -38.44
CA GLU A 429 22.00 -7.97 -39.42
C GLU A 429 21.61 -7.57 -40.85
N LYS A 430 20.32 -7.50 -41.18
CA LYS A 430 19.77 -7.06 -42.47
C LYS A 430 19.49 -5.57 -42.55
N GLY A 431 19.86 -4.79 -41.53
CA GLY A 431 19.62 -3.36 -41.45
C GLY A 431 18.17 -2.94 -41.17
N LYS A 432 17.31 -3.91 -40.78
CA LYS A 432 15.91 -3.60 -40.38
C LYS A 432 15.85 -3.29 -38.89
N THR A 433 15.31 -2.14 -38.55
CA THR A 433 15.04 -1.75 -37.17
C THR A 433 13.75 -2.42 -36.67
N GLU A 434 13.82 -3.05 -35.51
CA GLU A 434 12.71 -3.70 -34.84
C GLU A 434 12.67 -3.23 -33.38
N SER A 435 11.47 -2.91 -32.88
CA SER A 435 11.27 -2.58 -31.46
C SER A 435 11.07 -3.87 -30.66
N ARG A 436 11.73 -3.96 -29.52
CA ARG A 436 11.49 -5.04 -28.54
C ARG A 436 11.31 -4.51 -27.14
N VAL A 437 10.52 -5.23 -26.34
CA VAL A 437 10.35 -4.97 -24.93
C VAL A 437 11.36 -5.77 -24.10
N VAL A 438 12.05 -5.09 -23.20
CA VAL A 438 13.04 -5.70 -22.29
C VAL A 438 12.62 -5.38 -20.85
N MET A 439 12.81 -6.34 -19.94
CA MET A 439 12.62 -6.16 -18.50
C MET A 439 13.98 -6.15 -17.80
N ARG A 440 14.42 -4.97 -17.34
CA ARG A 440 15.75 -4.75 -16.74
C ARG A 440 15.73 -4.90 -15.22
N PHE A 441 15.37 -6.07 -14.73
CA PHE A 441 15.39 -6.34 -13.29
C PHE A 441 16.80 -6.45 -12.73
N HIS A 442 16.99 -5.92 -11.52
CA HIS A 442 18.20 -6.18 -10.75
C HIS A 442 18.36 -7.70 -10.48
N PRO A 443 19.59 -8.28 -10.57
CA PRO A 443 19.80 -9.73 -10.45
C PRO A 443 19.25 -10.35 -9.16
N ARG A 444 19.25 -9.62 -8.04
CA ARG A 444 18.70 -10.11 -6.77
C ARG A 444 17.20 -10.39 -6.82
N ILE A 445 16.44 -9.68 -7.65
CA ILE A 445 14.98 -9.80 -7.72
C ILE A 445 14.48 -10.43 -9.02
N ALA A 446 15.29 -10.50 -10.07
CA ALA A 446 14.91 -11.06 -11.36
C ALA A 446 14.23 -12.44 -11.23
N PRO A 447 13.06 -12.66 -11.86
CA PRO A 447 12.33 -13.93 -11.77
C PRO A 447 13.09 -15.12 -12.37
N VAL A 448 13.87 -14.86 -13.42
CA VAL A 448 14.83 -15.81 -14.02
C VAL A 448 16.23 -15.30 -13.74
N LYS A 449 17.04 -16.11 -13.05
CA LYS A 449 18.40 -15.73 -12.67
C LYS A 449 19.43 -16.00 -13.75
N VAL A 450 19.24 -17.07 -14.51
CA VAL A 450 20.18 -17.52 -15.52
C VAL A 450 19.41 -18.09 -16.72
N GLY A 451 19.77 -17.64 -17.93
CA GLY A 451 19.41 -18.31 -19.18
C GLY A 451 20.57 -19.19 -19.67
N VAL A 452 20.29 -20.44 -19.98
CA VAL A 452 21.27 -21.38 -20.53
C VAL A 452 20.84 -21.79 -21.95
N PHE A 453 21.68 -21.50 -22.91
CA PHE A 453 21.42 -21.75 -24.32
C PHE A 453 22.61 -22.51 -24.93
N PRO A 454 22.41 -23.65 -25.61
CA PRO A 454 23.48 -24.25 -26.40
C PRO A 454 23.86 -23.34 -27.56
N LEU A 455 25.16 -23.12 -27.77
CA LEU A 455 25.64 -22.24 -28.85
C LEU A 455 25.14 -22.69 -30.23
N LEU A 456 25.08 -24.00 -30.46
CA LEU A 456 24.54 -24.60 -31.67
C LEU A 456 23.67 -25.82 -31.33
N LYS A 457 22.38 -25.76 -31.70
CA LYS A 457 21.40 -26.82 -31.42
C LYS A 457 21.66 -28.12 -32.16
N ASN A 458 22.37 -28.07 -33.28
CA ASN A 458 22.73 -29.23 -34.11
C ASN A 458 24.05 -29.90 -33.70
N LYS A 459 24.65 -29.51 -32.56
CA LYS A 459 25.85 -30.08 -31.98
C LYS A 459 25.52 -30.77 -30.66
N PRO A 460 25.38 -32.13 -30.66
CA PRO A 460 24.96 -32.86 -29.47
C PRO A 460 25.84 -32.61 -28.25
N GLU A 461 27.15 -32.45 -28.44
CA GLU A 461 28.11 -32.16 -27.37
C GLU A 461 27.86 -30.78 -26.68
N LEU A 462 27.41 -29.76 -27.45
CA LEU A 462 27.10 -28.46 -26.91
C LEU A 462 25.74 -28.47 -26.17
N VAL A 463 24.76 -29.19 -26.70
CA VAL A 463 23.45 -29.40 -26.04
C VAL A 463 23.67 -30.16 -24.74
N ALA A 464 24.46 -31.23 -24.73
CA ALA A 464 24.78 -31.98 -23.50
C ALA A 464 25.49 -31.13 -22.47
N LYS A 465 26.46 -30.28 -22.88
CA LYS A 465 27.15 -29.37 -21.97
C LYS A 465 26.21 -28.30 -21.42
N ALA A 466 25.32 -27.72 -22.22
CA ALA A 466 24.31 -26.76 -21.74
C ALA A 466 23.35 -27.41 -20.71
N MET A 467 22.96 -28.67 -20.95
CA MET A 467 22.12 -29.43 -20.01
C MET A 467 22.84 -29.73 -18.69
N GLU A 468 24.14 -30.06 -18.75
CA GLU A 468 24.98 -30.20 -17.55
C GLU A 468 25.04 -28.93 -16.75
N VAL A 469 25.27 -27.77 -17.37
CA VAL A 469 25.28 -26.45 -16.71
C VAL A 469 23.92 -26.14 -16.08
N ARG A 470 22.81 -26.38 -16.81
CA ARG A 470 21.46 -26.24 -16.26
C ARG A 470 21.28 -27.09 -15.00
N THR A 471 21.64 -28.36 -15.06
CA THR A 471 21.49 -29.31 -13.96
C THR A 471 22.31 -28.88 -12.72
N LEU A 472 23.51 -28.36 -12.94
CA LEU A 472 24.38 -27.83 -11.88
C LEU A 472 23.77 -26.61 -11.17
N LEU A 473 23.17 -25.71 -11.95
CA LEU A 473 22.65 -24.42 -11.40
C LEU A 473 21.22 -24.54 -10.83
N GLN A 474 20.38 -25.45 -11.36
CA GLN A 474 18.97 -25.56 -11.03
C GLN A 474 18.66 -25.76 -9.53
N PRO A 475 19.48 -26.45 -8.70
CA PRO A 475 19.24 -26.55 -7.25
C PRO A 475 19.35 -25.21 -6.50
N TYR A 476 20.03 -24.20 -7.06
CA TYR A 476 20.37 -22.95 -6.41
C TYR A 476 19.68 -21.73 -7.03
N LEU A 477 19.35 -21.79 -8.32
CA LEU A 477 18.89 -20.65 -9.10
C LEU A 477 17.69 -21.02 -9.99
N THR A 478 16.83 -20.04 -10.27
CA THR A 478 15.82 -20.18 -11.33
C THR A 478 16.51 -20.12 -12.69
N VAL A 479 16.56 -21.24 -13.39
CA VAL A 479 17.25 -21.39 -14.67
C VAL A 479 16.24 -21.54 -15.79
N PHE A 480 16.31 -20.66 -16.77
CA PHE A 480 15.62 -20.83 -18.07
C PHE A 480 16.55 -21.56 -19.04
N TYR A 481 16.02 -22.55 -19.75
CA TYR A 481 16.75 -23.30 -20.75
C TYR A 481 15.97 -23.30 -22.06
N ASP A 482 16.65 -22.98 -23.14
CA ASP A 482 16.09 -23.10 -24.49
C ASP A 482 17.15 -23.56 -25.48
N GLU A 483 16.85 -24.63 -26.23
CA GLU A 483 17.71 -25.20 -27.29
C GLU A 483 17.16 -24.96 -28.68
N THR A 484 15.98 -24.28 -28.80
CA THR A 484 15.33 -24.13 -30.12
C THR A 484 16.12 -23.22 -31.05
N GLY A 485 16.96 -22.36 -30.49
CA GLY A 485 17.72 -21.32 -31.20
C GLY A 485 16.81 -20.23 -31.73
N ALA A 486 17.17 -18.97 -31.46
CA ALA A 486 16.46 -17.83 -32.01
C ALA A 486 16.74 -17.64 -33.49
#